data_a97ce3146ccd073c90441d563f7507dd
#
_entry.id   a97ce3146ccd073c90441d563f7507dd
#
_cell.length_a   1.000
_cell.length_b   1.000
_cell.length_c   1.000
_cell.angle_alpha   90.00
_cell.angle_beta   90.00
_cell.angle_gamma   90.00
#
_symmetry.space_group_name_H-M   'P 1'
#
loop_
_entity.id
_entity.type
_entity.pdbx_description
1 polymer ?
#
loop_
_entity_poly.entity_id
_entity_poly.type
_entity_poly.pdbx_seq_one_letter_code
_entity_poly.pdbx_strand_id
1 'polypeptide(L)'
;MALHFLVDDTPLTALPGDTVALTGSEAHHAASVRRVRQGEAVTLGDGAGAWLTGRVESATPKQVVVLIEDRRELPAPERRVVLVQALAKGDRDELAVQAATELGVDEIVPWQAARSVSRWDAAKSARGVARWQTIVREAAKQAHRAWVPRVQTPVSTAQLAEREGIVLVLEPTGSVALSQIDFSAADARADIVLVVGPEGGIAPDELTALEAAGAALVRMGDTVLRPSTAGPAALAIVSARIGRW
;
A
#
# COMPACT_ATOMS: atom_id res chain seq x y z
N MET A 1 17.90 -13.27 -5.32
CA MET A 1 16.68 -13.23 -4.45
C MET A 1 15.68 -14.18 -5.09
N ALA A 2 15.03 -15.06 -4.31
CA ALA A 2 14.00 -15.97 -4.82
C ALA A 2 12.79 -15.17 -5.35
N LEU A 3 12.13 -15.65 -6.39
CA LEU A 3 10.92 -15.01 -6.90
C LEU A 3 9.76 -15.19 -5.91
N HIS A 4 8.93 -14.17 -5.75
CA HIS A 4 7.75 -14.21 -4.88
C HIS A 4 6.47 -14.21 -5.70
N PHE A 5 5.52 -15.08 -5.33
CA PHE A 5 4.20 -15.20 -5.96
C PHE A 5 3.11 -15.11 -4.89
N LEU A 6 1.97 -14.52 -5.25
CA LEU A 6 0.79 -14.48 -4.39
C LEU A 6 -0.22 -15.53 -4.85
N VAL A 7 -0.64 -16.37 -3.92
CA VAL A 7 -1.71 -17.36 -4.17
C VAL A 7 -3.06 -16.66 -4.01
N ASP A 8 -3.96 -16.87 -4.98
CA ASP A 8 -5.27 -16.24 -4.98
C ASP A 8 -6.26 -16.97 -4.06
N ASP A 9 -7.08 -16.18 -3.38
CA ASP A 9 -8.39 -16.51 -2.77
C ASP A 9 -8.46 -17.59 -1.70
N THR A 10 -7.34 -18.11 -1.18
CA THR A 10 -7.37 -19.08 -0.06
C THR A 10 -6.28 -18.76 0.95
N PRO A 11 -6.58 -18.81 2.26
CA PRO A 11 -5.52 -18.79 3.25
C PRO A 11 -4.53 -19.93 2.97
N LEU A 12 -3.26 -19.59 2.86
CA LEU A 12 -2.22 -20.60 2.68
C LEU A 12 -2.05 -21.41 3.97
N THR A 13 -2.58 -22.63 3.99
CA THR A 13 -2.50 -23.53 5.15
C THR A 13 -1.44 -24.62 5.00
N ALA A 14 -0.79 -24.71 3.84
CA ALA A 14 0.22 -25.73 3.54
C ALA A 14 1.38 -25.71 4.54
N LEU A 15 1.84 -26.88 4.96
CA LEU A 15 2.95 -27.11 5.87
C LEU A 15 4.18 -27.63 5.11
N PRO A 16 5.38 -27.64 5.72
CA PRO A 16 6.54 -28.27 5.12
C PRO A 16 6.26 -29.73 4.74
N GLY A 17 6.56 -30.10 3.51
CA GLY A 17 6.25 -31.40 2.90
C GLY A 17 4.98 -31.40 2.04
N ASP A 18 4.09 -30.42 2.17
CA ASP A 18 2.94 -30.25 1.28
C ASP A 18 3.33 -29.61 -0.05
N THR A 19 2.43 -29.69 -1.03
CA THR A 19 2.58 -28.99 -2.30
C THR A 19 1.52 -27.90 -2.45
N VAL A 20 1.91 -26.77 -3.06
CA VAL A 20 1.01 -25.67 -3.45
C VAL A 20 1.08 -25.52 -4.96
N ALA A 21 -0.08 -25.44 -5.60
CA ALA A 21 -0.21 -25.23 -7.03
C ALA A 21 -0.56 -23.76 -7.33
N LEU A 22 0.32 -23.06 -8.04
CA LEU A 22 -0.03 -21.81 -8.72
C LEU A 22 -0.85 -22.16 -9.96
N THR A 23 -1.93 -21.44 -10.20
CA THR A 23 -2.82 -21.61 -11.35
C THR A 23 -3.12 -20.27 -12.02
N GLY A 24 -3.86 -20.26 -13.11
CA GLY A 24 -4.32 -19.04 -13.77
C GLY A 24 -3.20 -18.08 -14.17
N SER A 25 -3.37 -16.80 -13.86
CA SER A 25 -2.42 -15.74 -14.19
C SER A 25 -1.07 -15.90 -13.50
N GLU A 26 -1.06 -16.38 -12.25
CA GLU A 26 0.20 -16.59 -11.51
C GLU A 26 1.03 -17.74 -12.10
N ALA A 27 0.40 -18.85 -12.51
CA ALA A 27 1.11 -19.91 -13.21
C ALA A 27 1.70 -19.42 -14.53
N HIS A 28 0.91 -18.68 -15.30
CA HIS A 28 1.39 -18.10 -16.57
C HIS A 28 2.54 -17.11 -16.31
N HIS A 29 2.42 -16.23 -15.32
CA HIS A 29 3.49 -15.31 -14.94
C HIS A 29 4.76 -16.08 -14.53
N ALA A 30 4.64 -17.06 -13.65
CA ALA A 30 5.78 -17.86 -13.18
C ALA A 30 6.47 -18.61 -14.32
N ALA A 31 5.71 -19.37 -15.11
CA ALA A 31 6.29 -20.27 -16.14
C ALA A 31 6.67 -19.55 -17.43
N SER A 32 5.83 -18.61 -17.92
CA SER A 32 6.02 -17.98 -19.24
C SER A 32 6.81 -16.67 -19.17
N VAL A 33 6.56 -15.84 -18.15
CA VAL A 33 7.23 -14.53 -18.00
C VAL A 33 8.53 -14.67 -17.22
N ARG A 34 8.45 -15.23 -16.00
CA ARG A 34 9.62 -15.41 -15.13
C ARG A 34 10.44 -16.66 -15.47
N ARG A 35 9.84 -17.60 -16.20
CA ARG A 35 10.50 -18.81 -16.73
C ARG A 35 11.13 -19.67 -15.63
N VAL A 36 10.41 -19.81 -14.51
CA VAL A 36 10.85 -20.66 -13.41
C VAL A 36 11.05 -22.11 -13.89
N ARG A 37 12.04 -22.78 -13.32
CA ARG A 37 12.41 -24.14 -13.68
C ARG A 37 12.27 -25.06 -12.47
N GLN A 38 12.11 -26.35 -12.74
CA GLN A 38 12.16 -27.37 -11.69
C GLN A 38 13.44 -27.24 -10.85
N GLY A 39 13.28 -27.35 -9.53
CA GLY A 39 14.35 -27.19 -8.54
C GLY A 39 14.65 -25.75 -8.11
N GLU A 40 14.11 -24.75 -8.80
CA GLU A 40 14.31 -23.35 -8.39
C GLU A 40 13.59 -23.03 -7.07
N ALA A 41 14.26 -22.27 -6.21
CA ALA A 41 13.69 -21.77 -4.97
C ALA A 41 12.74 -20.59 -5.24
N VAL A 42 11.56 -20.64 -4.67
CA VAL A 42 10.54 -19.58 -4.75
C VAL A 42 9.92 -19.32 -3.38
N THR A 43 9.26 -18.16 -3.23
CA THR A 43 8.44 -17.87 -2.07
C THR A 43 6.99 -17.68 -2.49
N LEU A 44 6.06 -18.09 -1.62
CA LEU A 44 4.63 -17.94 -1.82
C LEU A 44 4.04 -17.17 -0.63
N GLY A 45 3.04 -16.34 -0.88
CA GLY A 45 2.28 -15.64 0.15
C GLY A 45 0.80 -15.59 -0.19
N ASP A 46 -0.05 -15.35 0.81
CA ASP A 46 -1.48 -15.09 0.64
C ASP A 46 -1.82 -13.60 0.71
N GLY A 47 -0.81 -12.76 0.96
CA GLY A 47 -1.00 -11.33 1.20
C GLY A 47 -1.65 -10.98 2.54
N ALA A 48 -1.79 -11.96 3.44
CA ALA A 48 -2.40 -11.83 4.76
C ALA A 48 -1.50 -12.34 5.90
N GLY A 49 -0.19 -12.47 5.63
CA GLY A 49 0.83 -12.81 6.62
C GLY A 49 1.47 -14.18 6.45
N ALA A 50 0.84 -15.12 5.75
CA ALA A 50 1.47 -16.39 5.46
C ALA A 50 2.64 -16.22 4.48
N TRP A 51 3.79 -16.82 4.82
CA TRP A 51 5.01 -16.77 4.02
C TRP A 51 5.61 -18.15 3.94
N LEU A 52 5.56 -18.73 2.75
CA LEU A 52 6.10 -20.06 2.48
C LEU A 52 7.37 -19.93 1.62
N THR A 53 8.35 -20.79 1.90
CA THR A 53 9.48 -21.02 1.00
C THR A 53 9.42 -22.44 0.48
N GLY A 54 9.80 -22.63 -0.78
CA GLY A 54 9.77 -23.96 -1.38
C GLY A 54 10.52 -24.04 -2.70
N ARG A 55 10.45 -25.23 -3.29
CA ARG A 55 11.07 -25.51 -4.60
C ARG A 55 10.05 -25.91 -5.63
N VAL A 56 10.23 -25.44 -6.83
CA VAL A 56 9.41 -25.82 -7.98
C VAL A 56 9.61 -27.31 -8.28
N GLU A 57 8.55 -28.09 -8.18
CA GLU A 57 8.54 -29.50 -8.61
C GLU A 57 8.24 -29.65 -10.10
N SER A 58 7.30 -28.84 -10.61
CA SER A 58 6.96 -28.82 -12.02
C SER A 58 6.47 -27.42 -12.44
N ALA A 59 6.75 -27.03 -13.69
CA ALA A 59 6.34 -25.75 -14.23
C ALA A 59 5.80 -25.91 -15.64
N THR A 60 4.53 -25.55 -15.80
CA THR A 60 3.85 -25.38 -17.09
C THR A 60 3.11 -24.05 -17.11
N PRO A 61 2.74 -23.51 -18.30
CA PRO A 61 1.97 -22.26 -18.36
C PRO A 61 0.61 -22.31 -17.69
N LYS A 62 0.06 -23.51 -17.41
CA LYS A 62 -1.24 -23.70 -16.76
C LYS A 62 -1.13 -23.94 -15.27
N GLN A 63 0.00 -24.46 -14.80
CA GLN A 63 0.21 -24.85 -13.42
C GLN A 63 1.69 -24.89 -13.08
N VAL A 64 2.06 -24.31 -11.93
CA VAL A 64 3.38 -24.48 -11.31
C VAL A 64 3.16 -25.09 -9.94
N VAL A 65 3.77 -26.25 -9.69
CA VAL A 65 3.68 -26.96 -8.40
C VAL A 65 4.94 -26.67 -7.60
N VAL A 66 4.76 -26.27 -6.36
CA VAL A 66 5.84 -25.93 -5.42
C VAL A 66 5.76 -26.85 -4.20
N LEU A 67 6.82 -27.59 -3.92
CA LEU A 67 7.01 -28.33 -2.67
C LEU A 67 7.43 -27.34 -1.58
N ILE A 68 6.71 -27.30 -0.47
CA ILE A 68 6.96 -26.38 0.63
C ILE A 68 8.06 -26.93 1.55
N GLU A 69 9.08 -26.11 1.82
CA GLU A 69 10.20 -26.43 2.69
C GLU A 69 10.11 -25.73 4.06
N ASP A 70 9.57 -24.50 4.12
CA ASP A 70 9.37 -23.74 5.35
C ASP A 70 8.11 -22.89 5.30
N ARG A 71 7.51 -22.64 6.48
CA ARG A 71 6.34 -21.80 6.69
C ARG A 71 6.58 -20.84 7.84
N ARG A 72 6.23 -19.57 7.63
CA ARG A 72 6.21 -18.52 8.66
C ARG A 72 4.90 -17.77 8.62
N GLU A 73 4.45 -17.34 9.78
CA GLU A 73 3.37 -16.36 9.94
C GLU A 73 3.99 -15.03 10.37
N LEU A 74 3.90 -14.03 9.52
CA LEU A 74 4.35 -12.70 9.86
C LEU A 74 3.17 -11.91 10.47
N PRO A 75 3.33 -11.36 11.68
CA PRO A 75 2.25 -10.62 12.32
C PRO A 75 1.90 -9.38 11.51
N ALA A 76 0.63 -8.97 11.59
CA ALA A 76 0.22 -7.66 11.09
C ALA A 76 0.94 -6.55 11.87
N PRO A 77 1.26 -5.41 11.23
CA PRO A 77 1.86 -4.28 11.92
C PRO A 77 0.92 -3.77 13.02
N GLU A 78 1.45 -3.58 14.23
CA GLU A 78 0.67 -3.06 15.37
C GLU A 78 0.18 -1.64 15.13
N ARG A 79 1.00 -0.79 14.53
CA ARG A 79 0.68 0.57 14.10
C ARG A 79 0.69 0.60 12.57
N ARG A 80 -0.43 0.91 11.95
CA ARG A 80 -0.53 1.02 10.49
C ARG A 80 -0.12 2.41 10.03
N VAL A 81 0.47 2.48 8.83
CA VAL A 81 0.64 3.73 8.09
C VAL A 81 -0.33 3.72 6.92
N VAL A 82 -1.21 4.70 6.90
CA VAL A 82 -2.30 4.86 5.93
C VAL A 82 -1.97 6.01 4.99
N LEU A 83 -2.08 5.79 3.68
CA LEU A 83 -2.00 6.85 2.69
C LEU A 83 -3.40 7.22 2.21
N VAL A 84 -3.83 8.43 2.51
CA VAL A 84 -5.01 9.06 1.90
C VAL A 84 -4.53 9.86 0.70
N GLN A 85 -4.80 9.33 -0.49
CA GLN A 85 -4.32 9.91 -1.74
C GLN A 85 -5.48 10.57 -2.48
N ALA A 86 -5.39 11.89 -2.69
CA ALA A 86 -6.34 12.58 -3.54
C ALA A 86 -6.27 12.06 -4.98
N LEU A 87 -7.46 11.93 -5.60
CA LEU A 87 -7.57 11.56 -7.00
C LEU A 87 -6.91 12.62 -7.88
N ALA A 88 -5.91 12.20 -8.65
CA ALA A 88 -5.09 13.08 -9.47
C ALA A 88 -5.37 12.92 -10.96
N LYS A 89 -4.86 13.82 -11.79
CA LYS A 89 -4.96 13.73 -13.24
C LYS A 89 -3.90 12.77 -13.80
N GLY A 90 -4.32 11.93 -14.73
CA GLY A 90 -3.43 10.95 -15.38
C GLY A 90 -3.17 9.76 -14.47
N ASP A 91 -1.89 9.37 -14.35
CA ASP A 91 -1.40 8.22 -13.60
C ASP A 91 -0.68 8.58 -12.29
N ARG A 92 -0.74 9.84 -11.85
CA ARG A 92 0.05 10.34 -10.71
C ARG A 92 -0.35 9.72 -9.38
N ASP A 93 -1.65 9.47 -9.19
CA ASP A 93 -2.16 8.74 -8.03
C ASP A 93 -1.80 7.25 -8.10
N GLU A 94 -1.86 6.61 -9.27
CA GLU A 94 -1.40 5.23 -9.48
C GLU A 94 0.10 5.07 -9.17
N LEU A 95 0.94 6.02 -9.60
CA LEU A 95 2.36 6.04 -9.27
C LEU A 95 2.61 6.20 -7.76
N ALA A 96 1.83 7.06 -7.08
CA ALA A 96 1.90 7.20 -5.63
C ALA A 96 1.52 5.88 -4.92
N VAL A 97 0.44 5.24 -5.36
CA VAL A 97 -0.06 3.96 -4.84
C VAL A 97 0.99 2.85 -5.00
N GLN A 98 1.60 2.74 -6.18
CA GLN A 98 2.66 1.77 -6.44
C GLN A 98 3.84 2.01 -5.51
N ALA A 99 4.43 3.21 -5.53
CA ALA A 99 5.61 3.53 -4.74
C ALA A 99 5.36 3.43 -3.22
N ALA A 100 4.19 3.88 -2.74
CA ALA A 100 3.83 3.72 -1.34
C ALA A 100 3.71 2.25 -0.92
N THR A 101 3.22 1.38 -1.82
CA THR A 101 3.18 -0.06 -1.57
C THR A 101 4.59 -0.64 -1.42
N GLU A 102 5.50 -0.29 -2.32
CA GLU A 102 6.91 -0.72 -2.24
C GLU A 102 7.59 -0.24 -0.94
N LEU A 103 7.23 0.95 -0.45
CA LEU A 103 7.77 1.56 0.76
C LEU A 103 7.08 1.10 2.07
N GLY A 104 6.08 0.23 2.00
CA GLY A 104 5.53 -0.39 3.21
C GLY A 104 4.26 0.25 3.76
N VAL A 105 3.45 0.98 2.95
CA VAL A 105 2.11 1.42 3.37
C VAL A 105 1.21 0.23 3.71
N ASP A 106 0.33 0.37 4.69
CA ASP A 106 -0.54 -0.72 5.15
C ASP A 106 -1.98 -0.59 4.63
N GLU A 107 -2.42 0.64 4.33
CA GLU A 107 -3.74 0.92 3.81
C GLU A 107 -3.69 2.14 2.87
N ILE A 108 -4.49 2.12 1.80
CA ILE A 108 -4.61 3.20 0.85
C ILE A 108 -6.07 3.61 0.72
N VAL A 109 -6.34 4.90 0.84
CA VAL A 109 -7.67 5.49 0.80
C VAL A 109 -7.74 6.51 -0.33
N PRO A 110 -8.52 6.27 -1.39
CA PRO A 110 -8.77 7.27 -2.40
C PRO A 110 -9.56 8.44 -1.79
N TRP A 111 -9.15 9.67 -2.07
CA TRP A 111 -9.83 10.86 -1.57
C TRP A 111 -10.36 11.72 -2.71
N GLN A 112 -11.67 12.03 -2.68
CA GLN A 112 -12.29 12.96 -3.60
C GLN A 112 -12.19 14.38 -3.04
N ALA A 113 -11.02 15.01 -3.16
CA ALA A 113 -10.81 16.39 -2.76
C ALA A 113 -11.56 17.39 -3.66
N ALA A 114 -11.88 18.56 -3.14
CA ALA A 114 -12.62 19.60 -3.86
C ALA A 114 -11.94 20.01 -5.17
N ARG A 115 -10.60 20.11 -5.14
CA ARG A 115 -9.77 20.50 -6.31
C ARG A 115 -9.21 19.30 -7.09
N SER A 116 -9.66 18.07 -6.82
CA SER A 116 -9.36 16.92 -7.66
C SER A 116 -9.92 17.11 -9.06
N VAL A 117 -9.06 17.03 -10.07
CA VAL A 117 -9.48 17.06 -11.48
C VAL A 117 -10.17 15.77 -11.86
N SER A 118 -9.63 14.64 -11.40
CA SER A 118 -10.26 13.33 -11.55
C SER A 118 -11.42 13.19 -10.55
N ARG A 119 -12.56 12.69 -11.05
CA ARG A 119 -13.74 12.45 -10.21
C ARG A 119 -14.27 11.05 -10.46
N TRP A 120 -14.52 10.33 -9.38
CA TRP A 120 -15.09 9.00 -9.44
C TRP A 120 -16.57 9.04 -9.02
N ASP A 121 -17.46 8.88 -9.99
CA ASP A 121 -18.86 8.51 -9.73
C ASP A 121 -18.94 7.04 -9.25
N ALA A 122 -20.11 6.57 -8.87
CA ALA A 122 -20.26 5.21 -8.33
C ALA A 122 -19.69 4.11 -9.26
N ALA A 123 -19.88 4.23 -10.58
CA ALA A 123 -19.40 3.26 -11.55
C ALA A 123 -17.86 3.34 -11.75
N LYS A 124 -17.31 4.54 -11.74
CA LYS A 124 -15.85 4.76 -11.81
C LYS A 124 -15.16 4.37 -10.52
N SER A 125 -15.80 4.59 -9.37
CA SER A 125 -15.29 4.23 -8.06
C SER A 125 -14.93 2.75 -7.98
N ALA A 126 -15.85 1.86 -8.30
CA ALA A 126 -15.61 0.42 -8.28
C ALA A 126 -14.43 0.03 -9.20
N ARG A 127 -14.37 0.59 -10.42
CA ARG A 127 -13.29 0.32 -11.37
C ARG A 127 -11.94 0.90 -10.90
N GLY A 128 -11.95 2.11 -10.33
CA GLY A 128 -10.76 2.75 -9.79
C GLY A 128 -10.17 1.98 -8.61
N VAL A 129 -11.01 1.57 -7.67
CA VAL A 129 -10.60 0.72 -6.53
C VAL A 129 -10.02 -0.60 -7.03
N ALA A 130 -10.69 -1.29 -7.95
CA ALA A 130 -10.19 -2.54 -8.53
C ALA A 130 -8.85 -2.34 -9.25
N ARG A 131 -8.67 -1.22 -9.96
CA ARG A 131 -7.41 -0.84 -10.59
C ARG A 131 -6.29 -0.64 -9.56
N TRP A 132 -6.56 0.13 -8.49
CA TRP A 132 -5.57 0.34 -7.42
C TRP A 132 -5.24 -0.96 -6.68
N GLN A 133 -6.23 -1.84 -6.44
CA GLN A 133 -5.99 -3.17 -5.88
C GLN A 133 -5.02 -4.00 -6.73
N THR A 134 -5.17 -3.96 -8.07
CA THR A 134 -4.23 -4.63 -8.98
C THR A 134 -2.83 -4.05 -8.86
N ILE A 135 -2.68 -2.70 -8.83
CA ILE A 135 -1.37 -2.05 -8.67
C ILE A 135 -0.72 -2.44 -7.34
N VAL A 136 -1.47 -2.36 -6.25
CA VAL A 136 -1.00 -2.73 -4.91
C VAL A 136 -0.54 -4.18 -4.86
N ARG A 137 -1.30 -5.10 -5.45
CA ARG A 137 -0.96 -6.52 -5.50
C ARG A 137 0.35 -6.76 -6.25
N GLU A 138 0.50 -6.17 -7.44
CA GLU A 138 1.72 -6.32 -8.25
C GLU A 138 2.94 -5.69 -7.56
N ALA A 139 2.79 -4.50 -6.97
CA ALA A 139 3.84 -3.82 -6.22
C ALA A 139 4.25 -4.62 -4.96
N ALA A 140 3.29 -5.19 -4.24
CA ALA A 140 3.55 -6.01 -3.06
C ALA A 140 4.35 -7.28 -3.41
N LYS A 141 4.04 -7.94 -4.54
CA LYS A 141 4.84 -9.07 -5.06
C LYS A 141 6.29 -8.65 -5.33
N GLN A 142 6.49 -7.54 -6.05
CA GLN A 142 7.83 -7.05 -6.36
C GLN A 142 8.62 -6.63 -5.10
N ALA A 143 7.93 -6.06 -4.12
CA ALA A 143 8.52 -5.65 -2.85
C ALA A 143 8.63 -6.80 -1.82
N HIS A 144 8.28 -8.03 -2.18
CA HIS A 144 8.31 -9.20 -1.30
C HIS A 144 7.56 -8.97 0.03
N ARG A 145 6.34 -8.45 -0.06
CA ARG A 145 5.52 -8.15 1.11
C ARG A 145 4.63 -9.32 1.49
N ALA A 146 4.67 -9.73 2.77
CA ALA A 146 3.75 -10.74 3.30
C ALA A 146 2.33 -10.19 3.51
N TRP A 147 2.21 -8.88 3.71
CA TRP A 147 0.93 -8.16 3.85
C TRP A 147 0.71 -7.25 2.64
N VAL A 148 -0.34 -7.55 1.88
CA VAL A 148 -0.80 -6.69 0.78
C VAL A 148 -1.64 -5.56 1.37
N PRO A 149 -1.32 -4.28 1.07
CA PRO A 149 -2.11 -3.15 1.56
C PRO A 149 -3.57 -3.24 1.14
N ARG A 150 -4.47 -2.80 2.03
CA ARG A 150 -5.90 -2.69 1.70
C ARG A 150 -6.16 -1.40 0.93
N VAL A 151 -6.94 -1.48 -0.14
CA VAL A 151 -7.46 -0.31 -0.85
C VAL A 151 -8.92 -0.12 -0.44
N GLN A 152 -9.21 1.02 0.17
CA GLN A 152 -10.54 1.38 0.65
C GLN A 152 -11.41 1.96 -0.47
N THR A 153 -12.70 2.13 -0.18
CA THR A 153 -13.59 2.94 -1.02
C THR A 153 -13.23 4.41 -0.94
N PRO A 154 -13.49 5.20 -1.99
CA PRO A 154 -13.23 6.65 -1.95
C PRO A 154 -13.99 7.35 -0.83
N VAL A 155 -13.32 8.31 -0.19
CA VAL A 155 -13.89 9.14 0.86
C VAL A 155 -14.03 10.59 0.43
N SER A 156 -15.00 11.29 1.00
CA SER A 156 -15.12 12.74 0.99
C SER A 156 -14.27 13.37 2.10
N THR A 157 -14.08 14.69 2.06
CA THR A 157 -13.37 15.42 3.12
C THR A 157 -14.08 15.30 4.49
N ALA A 158 -15.41 15.28 4.51
CA ALA A 158 -16.18 15.07 5.75
C ALA A 158 -15.90 13.70 6.37
N GLN A 159 -15.90 12.63 5.56
CA GLN A 159 -15.57 11.28 6.03
C GLN A 159 -14.09 11.15 6.45
N LEU A 160 -13.19 11.87 5.77
CA LEU A 160 -11.79 11.93 6.16
C LEU A 160 -11.59 12.61 7.51
N ALA A 161 -12.35 13.67 7.80
CA ALA A 161 -12.33 14.38 9.07
C ALA A 161 -12.81 13.52 10.27
N GLU A 162 -13.59 12.48 10.02
CA GLU A 162 -14.04 11.53 11.05
C GLU A 162 -13.00 10.42 11.35
N ARG A 163 -11.87 10.42 10.62
CA ARG A 163 -10.89 9.35 10.73
C ARG A 163 -10.05 9.50 12.00
N GLU A 164 -9.99 8.43 12.77
CA GLU A 164 -9.16 8.35 13.97
C GLU A 164 -7.66 8.12 13.63
N GLY A 165 -6.79 8.49 14.56
CA GLY A 165 -5.34 8.31 14.44
C GLY A 165 -4.57 9.63 14.43
N ILE A 166 -3.29 9.55 14.10
CA ILE A 166 -2.40 10.72 13.91
C ILE A 166 -2.55 11.18 12.46
N VAL A 167 -3.45 12.12 12.21
CA VAL A 167 -3.74 12.61 10.85
C VAL A 167 -2.77 13.74 10.50
N LEU A 168 -1.94 13.53 9.48
CA LEU A 168 -0.92 14.45 9.00
C LEU A 168 -1.23 14.87 7.56
N VAL A 169 -1.66 16.10 7.38
CA VAL A 169 -1.96 16.67 6.07
C VAL A 169 -0.69 17.29 5.49
N LEU A 170 -0.23 16.77 4.35
CA LEU A 170 0.96 17.28 3.68
C LEU A 170 0.62 18.60 2.97
N GLU A 171 1.00 19.70 3.60
CA GLU A 171 0.68 21.05 3.15
C GLU A 171 1.96 21.91 3.17
N PRO A 172 2.36 22.52 2.05
CA PRO A 172 3.59 23.33 1.99
C PRO A 172 3.63 24.48 3.00
N THR A 173 2.46 25.01 3.39
CA THR A 173 2.33 26.10 4.36
C THR A 173 2.28 25.61 5.82
N GLY A 174 2.37 24.30 6.06
CA GLY A 174 2.38 23.70 7.38
C GLY A 174 3.49 24.27 8.28
N SER A 175 3.16 24.61 9.52
CA SER A 175 4.10 25.21 10.47
C SER A 175 5.14 24.22 10.98
N VAL A 176 4.80 22.92 11.03
CA VAL A 176 5.64 21.85 11.59
C VAL A 176 6.25 21.02 10.46
N ALA A 177 7.55 20.72 10.56
CA ALA A 177 8.18 19.79 9.63
C ALA A 177 7.78 18.33 9.99
N LEU A 178 7.43 17.51 8.99
CA LEU A 178 7.08 16.10 9.19
C LEU A 178 8.18 15.33 9.95
N SER A 179 9.44 15.66 9.70
CA SER A 179 10.60 15.07 10.37
C SER A 179 10.69 15.40 11.87
N GLN A 180 9.95 16.40 12.36
CA GLN A 180 9.93 16.82 13.75
C GLN A 180 8.72 16.27 14.53
N ILE A 181 7.80 15.56 13.88
CA ILE A 181 6.64 14.96 14.56
C ILE A 181 7.12 13.91 15.56
N ASP A 182 6.64 14.05 16.79
CA ASP A 182 6.86 13.05 17.83
C ASP A 182 5.74 12.00 17.82
N PHE A 183 6.06 10.80 17.35
CA PHE A 183 5.13 9.67 17.32
C PHE A 183 5.07 8.90 18.64
N SER A 184 5.93 9.19 19.62
CA SER A 184 5.94 8.51 20.91
C SER A 184 4.89 9.07 21.89
N ALA A 185 4.44 10.31 21.68
CA ALA A 185 3.45 10.99 22.52
C ALA A 185 2.02 10.44 22.33
N ALA A 186 1.75 9.75 21.24
CA ALA A 186 0.45 9.14 20.94
C ALA A 186 0.41 7.66 21.34
N ASP A 187 -0.80 7.09 21.43
CA ASP A 187 -0.96 5.65 21.60
C ASP A 187 -0.09 4.90 20.56
N ALA A 188 0.72 3.96 21.05
CA ALA A 188 1.62 3.17 20.20
C ALA A 188 0.91 2.38 19.09
N ARG A 189 -0.40 2.18 19.21
CA ARG A 189 -1.25 1.49 18.23
C ARG A 189 -2.04 2.42 17.34
N ALA A 190 -2.02 3.74 17.59
CA ALA A 190 -2.74 4.69 16.75
C ALA A 190 -2.18 4.70 15.33
N ASP A 191 -3.05 4.56 14.35
CA ASP A 191 -2.67 4.66 12.93
C ASP A 191 -2.04 6.01 12.62
N ILE A 192 -1.08 6.03 11.71
CA ILE A 192 -0.53 7.26 11.14
C ILE A 192 -1.14 7.45 9.75
N VAL A 193 -1.88 8.55 9.58
CA VAL A 193 -2.63 8.84 8.37
C VAL A 193 -1.95 10.00 7.64
N LEU A 194 -1.37 9.70 6.48
CA LEU A 194 -0.71 10.68 5.59
C LEU A 194 -1.70 11.13 4.53
N VAL A 195 -2.07 12.40 4.52
CA VAL A 195 -3.04 12.97 3.57
C VAL A 195 -2.32 13.78 2.51
N VAL A 196 -2.48 13.38 1.25
CA VAL A 196 -1.87 14.01 0.07
C VAL A 196 -2.94 14.65 -0.79
N GLY A 197 -2.83 15.95 -1.01
CA GLY A 197 -3.73 16.71 -1.87
C GLY A 197 -3.51 16.49 -3.38
N PRO A 198 -4.45 16.96 -4.21
CA PRO A 198 -4.32 16.95 -5.66
C PRO A 198 -3.36 18.04 -6.17
N GLU A 199 -3.10 18.08 -7.48
CA GLU A 199 -2.20 19.08 -8.11
C GLU A 199 -2.63 20.53 -7.88
N GLY A 200 -3.93 20.77 -7.70
CA GLY A 200 -4.50 22.07 -7.39
C GLY A 200 -4.37 22.47 -5.91
N GLY A 201 -3.69 21.67 -5.10
CA GLY A 201 -3.62 21.81 -3.65
C GLY A 201 -4.94 21.47 -2.95
N ILE A 202 -4.94 21.50 -1.63
CA ILE A 202 -6.12 21.30 -0.80
C ILE A 202 -6.88 22.64 -0.70
N ALA A 203 -8.20 22.61 -0.75
CA ALA A 203 -8.98 23.84 -0.63
C ALA A 203 -8.93 24.39 0.81
N PRO A 204 -8.96 25.72 1.04
CA PRO A 204 -8.89 26.32 2.38
C PRO A 204 -9.97 25.78 3.33
N ASP A 205 -11.18 25.59 2.83
CA ASP A 205 -12.29 25.05 3.63
C ASP A 205 -12.04 23.59 4.05
N GLU A 206 -11.39 22.79 3.20
CA GLU A 206 -10.98 21.42 3.51
C GLU A 206 -9.87 21.40 4.57
N LEU A 207 -8.86 22.27 4.44
CA LEU A 207 -7.81 22.42 5.45
C LEU A 207 -8.41 22.80 6.80
N THR A 208 -9.29 23.80 6.83
CA THR A 208 -9.96 24.23 8.05
C THR A 208 -10.78 23.09 8.70
N ALA A 209 -11.51 22.34 7.90
CA ALA A 209 -12.30 21.21 8.39
C ALA A 209 -11.42 20.08 8.98
N LEU A 210 -10.30 19.76 8.33
CA LEU A 210 -9.37 18.74 8.79
C LEU A 210 -8.63 19.19 10.07
N GLU A 211 -8.18 20.46 10.15
CA GLU A 211 -7.58 21.01 11.38
C GLU A 211 -8.57 21.04 12.53
N ALA A 212 -9.83 21.44 12.30
CA ALA A 212 -10.88 21.42 13.32
C ALA A 212 -11.17 20.00 13.84
N ALA A 213 -10.92 18.97 13.02
CA ALA A 213 -11.00 17.56 13.40
C ALA A 213 -9.73 17.03 14.08
N GLY A 214 -8.70 17.86 14.28
CA GLY A 214 -7.47 17.50 14.98
C GLY A 214 -6.32 17.07 14.07
N ALA A 215 -6.44 17.22 12.75
CA ALA A 215 -5.34 16.96 11.83
C ALA A 215 -4.24 18.03 11.96
N ALA A 216 -2.98 17.61 11.85
CA ALA A 216 -1.85 18.53 11.80
C ALA A 216 -1.42 18.81 10.35
N LEU A 217 -1.27 20.10 10.01
CA LEU A 217 -0.67 20.49 8.73
C LEU A 217 0.86 20.42 8.84
N VAL A 218 1.46 19.59 8.03
CA VAL A 218 2.91 19.33 8.07
C VAL A 218 3.57 19.59 6.72
N ARG A 219 4.75 20.23 6.75
CA ARG A 219 5.55 20.41 5.55
C ARG A 219 6.69 19.41 5.46
N MET A 220 7.14 19.12 4.23
CA MET A 220 8.22 18.19 3.95
C MET A 220 9.53 18.87 3.50
N GLY A 221 9.63 20.17 3.67
CA GLY A 221 10.76 20.99 3.24
C GLY A 221 10.30 22.21 2.47
N ASP A 222 11.22 22.87 1.76
CA ASP A 222 10.98 24.15 1.09
C ASP A 222 10.51 23.97 -0.37
N THR A 223 10.46 22.73 -0.86
CA THR A 223 10.03 22.42 -2.24
C THR A 223 8.63 21.83 -2.25
N VAL A 224 7.86 22.18 -3.29
CA VAL A 224 6.55 21.57 -3.53
C VAL A 224 6.74 20.25 -4.29
N LEU A 225 6.29 19.15 -3.68
CA LEU A 225 6.33 17.83 -4.31
C LEU A 225 5.06 17.59 -5.12
N ARG A 226 5.20 16.78 -6.18
CA ARG A 226 4.04 16.30 -6.93
C ARG A 226 3.22 15.29 -6.08
N PRO A 227 1.90 15.15 -6.32
CA PRO A 227 1.08 14.16 -5.65
C PRO A 227 1.64 12.74 -5.73
N SER A 228 2.30 12.38 -6.85
CA SER A 228 2.96 11.08 -7.03
C SER A 228 4.17 10.86 -6.13
N THR A 229 4.78 11.94 -5.61
CA THR A 229 6.04 11.86 -4.85
C THR A 229 5.84 12.16 -3.37
N ALA A 230 4.87 13.02 -3.02
CA ALA A 230 4.67 13.51 -1.66
C ALA A 230 4.35 12.37 -0.67
N GLY A 231 3.39 11.51 -1.01
CA GLY A 231 3.02 10.35 -0.18
C GLY A 231 4.19 9.38 0.06
N PRO A 232 4.84 8.88 -1.00
CA PRO A 232 6.01 8.01 -0.87
C PRO A 232 7.15 8.61 -0.04
N ALA A 233 7.47 9.89 -0.25
CA ALA A 233 8.52 10.56 0.51
C ALA A 233 8.13 10.74 2.00
N ALA A 234 6.87 11.10 2.29
CA ALA A 234 6.37 11.17 3.66
C ALA A 234 6.40 9.81 4.36
N LEU A 235 6.00 8.76 3.64
CA LEU A 235 6.03 7.39 4.16
C LEU A 235 7.45 6.95 4.52
N ALA A 236 8.47 7.30 3.72
CA ALA A 236 9.86 7.02 4.02
C ALA A 236 10.33 7.71 5.32
N ILE A 237 9.99 9.01 5.47
CA ILE A 237 10.30 9.77 6.70
C ILE A 237 9.63 9.11 7.92
N VAL A 238 8.33 8.80 7.82
CA VAL A 238 7.57 8.19 8.91
C VAL A 238 8.14 6.82 9.26
N SER A 239 8.43 5.97 8.27
CA SER A 239 8.99 4.63 8.49
C SER A 239 10.31 4.67 9.26
N ALA A 240 11.20 5.60 8.92
CA ALA A 240 12.45 5.82 9.66
C ALA A 240 12.19 6.33 11.10
N ARG A 241 11.19 7.22 11.29
CA ARG A 241 10.88 7.81 12.60
C ARG A 241 10.23 6.83 13.58
N ILE A 242 9.47 5.86 13.07
CA ILE A 242 8.82 4.82 13.90
C ILE A 242 9.63 3.51 13.98
N GLY A 243 10.84 3.48 13.44
CA GLY A 243 11.75 2.33 13.53
C GLY A 243 11.36 1.13 12.64
N ARG A 244 10.64 1.38 11.54
CA ARG A 244 10.39 0.33 10.52
C ARG A 244 11.58 0.12 9.58
N TRP A 245 12.45 1.11 9.51
CA TRP A 245 13.67 1.12 8.68
C TRP A 245 14.89 1.45 9.54
#